data_1e1be14da0f1e2d8eb5415da24041ff7
#
_entry.id   1e1be14da0f1e2d8eb5415da24041ff7
#
_cell.length_a   1.000
_cell.length_b   1.000
_cell.length_c   1.000
_cell.angle_alpha   90.00
_cell.angle_beta   90.00
_cell.angle_gamma   90.00
#
_symmetry.space_group_name_H-M   'P 1'
#
loop_
_entity.id
_entity.type
_entity.pdbx_description
1 polymer ?
#
loop_
_entity_poly.entity_id
_entity_poly.type
_entity_poly.pdbx_seq_one_letter_code
_entity_poly.pdbx_strand_id
1 'polypeptide(L)'
;MTHEIPVIYIASSPFSGSTLLAFLLNNHPEVTTAGHTTGWSGLTPMFPCSCGASVSDCPFFNAIERAFEAEGLSFGYEGHFPTRYAISSHERLNQLVFDNLPRIGTSRLEYMRDWFVQQLPAIRRRIEGVDRANRIFMRAALAYAGARLYVDNSHSPYRCRRLARAGGFQVYPVHLVKDPRGVVLSATEAYGWSVGYAATHWMRVQAQIVRVLQGTQSGASPGSGYRDLVLSYEALCDRPVEATEPVLSAAGLSPLPL
;
A
#
# COMPACT_ATOMS: atom_id res chain seq x y z
N MET A 1 7.61 24.85 -4.83
CA MET A 1 8.05 23.45 -4.99
C MET A 1 7.12 22.59 -4.16
N THR A 2 6.26 21.79 -4.77
CA THR A 2 5.40 20.84 -4.05
C THR A 2 6.30 19.70 -3.57
N HIS A 3 6.58 19.66 -2.25
CA HIS A 3 7.36 18.57 -1.68
C HIS A 3 6.65 17.23 -1.94
N GLU A 4 7.40 16.24 -2.42
CA GLU A 4 6.92 14.87 -2.56
C GLU A 4 6.53 14.32 -1.19
N ILE A 5 5.50 13.50 -1.15
CA ILE A 5 5.04 12.82 0.07
C ILE A 5 5.89 11.57 0.26
N PRO A 6 6.69 11.46 1.36
CA PRO A 6 7.44 10.24 1.63
C PRO A 6 6.49 9.14 2.11
N VAL A 7 6.57 7.98 1.44
CA VAL A 7 5.69 6.83 1.69
C VAL A 7 6.50 5.55 1.83
N ILE A 8 6.49 4.92 3.00
CA ILE A 8 6.87 3.51 3.14
C ILE A 8 5.71 2.67 2.63
N TYR A 9 5.95 1.86 1.61
CA TYR A 9 4.95 0.98 1.04
C TYR A 9 5.24 -0.48 1.37
N ILE A 10 4.35 -1.13 2.14
CA ILE A 10 4.51 -2.53 2.54
C ILE A 10 3.84 -3.43 1.50
N ALA A 11 4.65 -4.08 0.68
CA ALA A 11 4.22 -5.13 -0.25
C ALA A 11 4.37 -6.50 0.43
N SER A 12 3.29 -7.27 0.53
CA SER A 12 3.28 -8.56 1.22
C SER A 12 2.17 -9.47 0.71
N SER A 13 2.24 -10.76 1.01
CA SER A 13 1.08 -11.64 0.91
C SER A 13 0.14 -11.42 2.11
N PRO A 14 -1.15 -11.75 2.00
CA PRO A 14 -2.03 -11.84 3.16
C PRO A 14 -1.39 -12.70 4.26
N PHE A 15 -1.71 -12.40 5.52
CA PHE A 15 -1.19 -13.10 6.72
C PHE A 15 0.33 -13.02 6.95
N SER A 16 1.04 -12.11 6.26
CA SER A 16 2.49 -11.92 6.45
C SER A 16 2.87 -10.95 7.55
N GLY A 17 1.91 -10.41 8.32
CA GLY A 17 2.19 -9.51 9.44
C GLY A 17 2.37 -8.04 9.06
N SER A 18 1.88 -7.60 7.90
CA SER A 18 1.97 -6.21 7.45
C SER A 18 1.30 -5.20 8.39
N THR A 19 0.22 -5.62 9.06
CA THR A 19 -0.43 -4.80 10.09
C THR A 19 0.48 -4.61 11.31
N LEU A 20 1.18 -5.65 11.74
CA LEU A 20 2.17 -5.54 12.82
C LEU A 20 3.29 -4.58 12.44
N LEU A 21 3.85 -4.73 11.24
CA LEU A 21 4.90 -3.82 10.76
C LEU A 21 4.40 -2.37 10.69
N ALA A 22 3.20 -2.14 10.16
CA ALA A 22 2.62 -0.81 10.08
C ALA A 22 2.43 -0.18 11.47
N PHE A 23 1.97 -0.95 12.46
CA PHE A 23 1.83 -0.47 13.84
C PHE A 23 3.18 -0.20 14.52
N LEU A 24 4.18 -1.06 14.31
CA LEU A 24 5.52 -0.82 14.85
C LEU A 24 6.11 0.46 14.27
N LEU A 25 6.04 0.67 12.96
CA LEU A 25 6.50 1.91 12.32
C LEU A 25 5.71 3.13 12.81
N ASN A 26 4.40 2.99 13.07
CA ASN A 26 3.55 4.07 13.59
C ASN A 26 3.87 4.48 15.05
N ASN A 27 4.68 3.70 15.79
CA ASN A 27 5.19 4.13 17.10
C ASN A 27 6.27 5.21 16.98
N HIS A 28 6.83 5.43 15.78
CA HIS A 28 7.76 6.53 15.57
C HIS A 28 6.97 7.86 15.48
N PRO A 29 7.37 8.92 16.22
CA PRO A 29 6.60 10.17 16.32
C PRO A 29 6.41 10.90 14.98
N GLU A 30 7.29 10.65 14.01
CA GLU A 30 7.24 11.27 12.69
C GLU A 30 6.53 10.39 11.64
N VAL A 31 5.91 9.28 12.04
CA VAL A 31 5.28 8.32 11.12
C VAL A 31 3.79 8.21 11.42
N THR A 32 2.98 8.08 10.37
CA THR A 32 1.54 7.78 10.52
C THR A 32 1.07 6.78 9.47
N THR A 33 -0.01 6.08 9.79
CA THR A 33 -0.68 5.13 8.90
C THR A 33 -2.18 5.13 9.11
N ALA A 34 -2.93 4.90 8.04
CA ALA A 34 -4.35 4.54 8.10
C ALA A 34 -4.56 3.02 7.92
N GLY A 35 -3.48 2.24 7.94
CA GLY A 35 -3.55 0.84 7.57
C GLY A 35 -3.77 0.67 6.06
N HIS A 36 -4.87 0.06 5.67
CA HIS A 36 -5.27 -0.08 4.27
C HIS A 36 -5.76 1.24 3.69
N THR A 37 -4.89 1.97 3.01
CA THR A 37 -5.21 3.27 2.38
C THR A 37 -6.33 3.18 1.34
N THR A 38 -6.63 1.99 0.81
CA THR A 38 -7.67 1.79 -0.22
C THR A 38 -9.05 1.43 0.34
N GLY A 39 -9.19 1.24 1.66
CA GLY A 39 -10.36 0.60 2.22
C GLY A 39 -10.51 -0.86 1.74
N TRP A 40 -11.62 -1.49 2.03
CA TRP A 40 -11.95 -2.86 1.58
C TRP A 40 -13.47 -3.03 1.43
N SER A 41 -13.93 -4.02 0.70
CA SER A 41 -15.34 -4.22 0.34
C SER A 41 -16.31 -4.38 1.52
N GLY A 42 -15.83 -4.78 2.70
CA GLY A 42 -16.61 -4.93 3.91
C GLY A 42 -16.56 -3.72 4.86
N LEU A 43 -15.91 -2.64 4.46
CA LEU A 43 -15.87 -1.43 5.29
C LEU A 43 -17.23 -0.77 5.32
N THR A 44 -17.67 -0.41 6.53
CA THR A 44 -18.90 0.34 6.78
C THR A 44 -18.60 1.54 7.68
N PRO A 45 -19.45 2.57 7.71
CA PRO A 45 -19.28 3.71 8.61
C PRO A 45 -19.14 3.31 10.09
N MET A 46 -19.83 2.25 10.50
CA MET A 46 -19.83 1.73 11.88
C MET A 46 -18.67 0.79 12.19
N PHE A 47 -17.77 0.53 11.23
CA PHE A 47 -16.64 -0.35 11.48
C PHE A 47 -15.74 0.22 12.59
N PRO A 48 -15.29 -0.59 13.58
CA PRO A 48 -14.49 -0.10 14.70
C PRO A 48 -13.10 0.36 14.24
N CYS A 49 -12.75 1.59 14.58
CA CYS A 49 -11.42 2.14 14.43
C CYS A 49 -10.53 1.76 15.61
N SER A 50 -9.21 1.69 15.41
CA SER A 50 -8.24 1.45 16.49
C SER A 50 -8.25 2.52 17.59
N CYS A 51 -8.82 3.69 17.35
CA CYS A 51 -9.02 4.74 18.37
C CYS A 51 -10.20 4.46 19.32
N GLY A 52 -10.98 3.40 19.07
CA GLY A 52 -12.18 3.03 19.84
C GLY A 52 -13.50 3.61 19.33
N ALA A 53 -13.48 4.57 18.41
CA ALA A 53 -14.68 5.11 17.75
C ALA A 53 -15.06 4.27 16.53
N SER A 54 -16.24 4.54 15.93
CA SER A 54 -16.53 4.08 14.58
C SER A 54 -15.65 4.83 13.56
N VAL A 55 -15.46 4.27 12.37
CA VAL A 55 -14.66 4.94 11.33
C VAL A 55 -15.26 6.30 10.97
N SER A 56 -16.59 6.40 10.89
CA SER A 56 -17.29 7.68 10.62
C SER A 56 -17.15 8.71 11.74
N ASP A 57 -16.95 8.28 12.97
CA ASP A 57 -16.80 9.18 14.13
C ASP A 57 -15.34 9.39 14.51
N CYS A 58 -14.41 8.73 13.81
CA CYS A 58 -12.99 8.81 14.10
C CYS A 58 -12.42 10.19 13.71
N PRO A 59 -11.83 10.95 14.66
CA PRO A 59 -11.28 12.29 14.37
C PRO A 59 -10.23 12.30 13.24
N PHE A 60 -9.45 11.21 13.12
CA PHE A 60 -8.48 11.02 12.04
C PHE A 60 -9.16 10.97 10.66
N PHE A 61 -10.19 10.11 10.51
CA PHE A 61 -10.90 10.01 9.25
C PHE A 61 -11.76 11.24 8.95
N ASN A 62 -12.30 11.89 9.96
CA ASN A 62 -13.02 13.16 9.81
C ASN A 62 -12.10 14.30 9.33
N ALA A 63 -10.82 14.30 9.70
CA ALA A 63 -9.84 15.23 9.17
C ALA A 63 -9.54 14.97 7.69
N ILE A 64 -9.50 13.69 7.28
CA ILE A 64 -9.34 13.31 5.88
C ILE A 64 -10.58 13.73 5.06
N GLU A 65 -11.78 13.45 5.55
CA GLU A 65 -13.04 13.85 4.89
C GLU A 65 -13.09 15.34 4.64
N ARG A 66 -12.83 16.18 5.66
CA ARG A 66 -12.76 17.64 5.50
C ARG A 66 -11.72 18.08 4.47
N ALA A 67 -10.60 17.39 4.37
CA ALA A 67 -9.59 17.69 3.35
C ALA A 67 -10.08 17.37 1.92
N PHE A 68 -10.87 16.32 1.76
CA PHE A 68 -11.51 16.00 0.48
C PHE A 68 -12.59 17.05 0.13
N GLU A 69 -13.44 17.43 1.08
CA GLU A 69 -14.45 18.47 0.91
C GLU A 69 -13.85 19.81 0.50
N ALA A 70 -12.75 20.23 1.14
CA ALA A 70 -12.03 21.46 0.80
C ALA A 70 -11.51 21.47 -0.65
N GLU A 71 -11.28 20.30 -1.24
CA GLU A 71 -10.86 20.11 -2.63
C GLU A 71 -12.05 19.86 -3.58
N GLY A 72 -13.30 19.96 -3.09
CA GLY A 72 -14.53 19.73 -3.85
C GLY A 72 -14.77 18.26 -4.20
N LEU A 73 -14.21 17.34 -3.40
CA LEU A 73 -14.34 15.90 -3.56
C LEU A 73 -15.12 15.31 -2.37
N SER A 74 -15.79 14.18 -2.60
CA SER A 74 -16.43 13.42 -1.53
C SER A 74 -15.51 12.29 -1.05
N PHE A 75 -15.53 12.03 0.25
CA PHE A 75 -14.93 10.86 0.88
C PHE A 75 -16.04 10.02 1.51
N GLY A 76 -16.08 8.72 1.18
CA GLY A 76 -17.08 7.82 1.71
C GLY A 76 -16.45 6.71 2.55
N TYR A 77 -17.20 6.24 3.54
CA TYR A 77 -16.78 5.17 4.46
C TYR A 77 -17.34 3.80 4.09
N GLU A 78 -18.03 3.69 2.96
CA GLU A 78 -18.59 2.43 2.48
C GLU A 78 -17.67 1.80 1.42
N GLY A 79 -17.16 0.61 1.74
CA GLY A 79 -16.32 -0.13 0.82
C GLY A 79 -14.96 0.51 0.56
N HIS A 80 -14.57 0.58 -0.69
CA HIS A 80 -13.27 1.11 -1.07
C HIS A 80 -13.22 2.64 -1.10
N PHE A 81 -12.16 3.20 -0.54
CA PHE A 81 -11.91 4.64 -0.57
C PHE A 81 -11.58 5.15 -2.00
N PRO A 82 -11.75 6.47 -2.25
CA PRO A 82 -11.43 7.09 -3.54
C PRO A 82 -9.96 6.94 -3.97
N THR A 83 -9.10 6.55 -3.05
CA THR A 83 -7.67 6.27 -3.23
C THR A 83 -7.36 4.96 -3.94
N ARG A 84 -8.36 4.09 -4.16
CA ARG A 84 -8.21 2.83 -4.88
C ARG A 84 -8.17 3.05 -6.39
N TYR A 85 -7.18 2.46 -7.06
CA TYR A 85 -7.13 2.44 -8.52
C TYR A 85 -8.20 1.49 -9.08
N ALA A 86 -9.28 2.08 -9.60
CA ALA A 86 -10.38 1.36 -10.23
C ALA A 86 -11.00 2.22 -11.35
N ILE A 87 -11.37 1.57 -12.45
CA ILE A 87 -12.09 2.21 -13.57
C ILE A 87 -13.55 1.81 -13.64
N SER A 88 -13.93 0.76 -12.91
CA SER A 88 -15.25 0.17 -12.93
C SER A 88 -15.60 -0.45 -11.59
N SER A 89 -16.87 -0.69 -11.35
CA SER A 89 -17.35 -1.57 -10.26
C SER A 89 -17.01 -3.06 -10.49
N HIS A 90 -16.69 -3.43 -11.75
CA HIS A 90 -16.32 -4.81 -12.09
C HIS A 90 -14.86 -5.09 -11.75
N GLU A 91 -14.65 -5.92 -10.71
CA GLU A 91 -13.32 -6.27 -10.20
C GLU A 91 -12.39 -6.87 -11.26
N ARG A 92 -12.91 -7.73 -12.15
CA ARG A 92 -12.10 -8.35 -13.22
C ARG A 92 -11.52 -7.33 -14.20
N LEU A 93 -12.26 -6.25 -14.50
CA LEU A 93 -11.75 -5.16 -15.35
C LEU A 93 -10.67 -4.37 -14.64
N ASN A 94 -10.85 -4.10 -13.35
CA ASN A 94 -9.83 -3.41 -12.54
C ASN A 94 -8.54 -4.24 -12.48
N GLN A 95 -8.66 -5.56 -12.24
CA GLN A 95 -7.52 -6.47 -12.24
C GLN A 95 -6.78 -6.50 -13.58
N LEU A 96 -7.51 -6.55 -14.70
CA LEU A 96 -6.93 -6.51 -16.05
C LEU A 96 -6.14 -5.22 -16.31
N VAL A 97 -6.67 -4.08 -15.88
CA VAL A 97 -6.08 -2.76 -16.14
C VAL A 97 -4.99 -2.41 -15.15
N PHE A 98 -5.17 -2.75 -13.87
CA PHE A 98 -4.31 -2.26 -12.80
C PHE A 98 -3.43 -3.31 -12.13
N ASP A 99 -3.81 -4.58 -12.21
CA ASP A 99 -3.11 -5.66 -11.52
C ASP A 99 -2.40 -6.60 -12.51
N ASN A 100 -2.25 -7.85 -12.14
CA ASN A 100 -1.60 -8.86 -12.93
C ASN A 100 -2.45 -9.30 -14.13
N LEU A 101 -1.83 -9.36 -15.31
CA LEU A 101 -2.45 -10.06 -16.44
C LEU A 101 -2.46 -11.57 -16.16
N PRO A 102 -3.65 -12.21 -16.05
CA PRO A 102 -3.72 -13.64 -15.81
C PRO A 102 -2.98 -14.40 -16.91
N ARG A 103 -2.09 -15.32 -16.55
CA ARG A 103 -1.35 -16.23 -17.44
C ARG A 103 -0.23 -15.65 -18.31
N ILE A 104 -0.04 -14.33 -18.38
CA ILE A 104 1.00 -13.73 -19.21
C ILE A 104 1.97 -12.96 -18.30
N GLY A 105 2.71 -13.68 -17.50
CA GLY A 105 3.58 -13.15 -16.46
C GLY A 105 4.88 -12.49 -16.94
N THR A 106 4.87 -11.70 -18.03
CA THR A 106 6.05 -10.94 -18.43
C THR A 106 5.89 -9.47 -18.08
N SER A 107 6.87 -8.90 -17.38
CA SER A 107 6.93 -7.48 -17.07
C SER A 107 6.76 -6.59 -18.32
N ARG A 108 7.26 -7.04 -19.49
CA ARG A 108 7.14 -6.28 -20.76
C ARG A 108 5.70 -6.05 -21.19
N LEU A 109 4.85 -7.08 -21.11
CA LEU A 109 3.43 -6.96 -21.50
C LEU A 109 2.65 -6.09 -20.51
N GLU A 110 2.97 -6.15 -19.22
CA GLU A 110 2.39 -5.25 -18.23
C GLU A 110 2.82 -3.79 -18.48
N TYR A 111 4.08 -3.55 -18.85
CA TYR A 111 4.54 -2.22 -19.24
C TYR A 111 3.84 -1.70 -20.49
N MET A 112 3.68 -2.54 -21.52
CA MET A 112 2.96 -2.18 -22.74
C MET A 112 1.49 -1.87 -22.45
N ARG A 113 0.83 -2.69 -21.63
CA ARG A 113 -0.52 -2.41 -21.14
C ARG A 113 -0.59 -1.07 -20.42
N ASP A 114 0.28 -0.85 -19.44
CA ASP A 114 0.29 0.38 -18.65
C ASP A 114 0.52 1.61 -19.54
N TRP A 115 1.39 1.50 -20.54
CA TRP A 115 1.60 2.55 -21.53
C TRP A 115 0.35 2.78 -22.38
N PHE A 116 -0.26 1.72 -22.93
CA PHE A 116 -1.47 1.81 -23.75
C PHE A 116 -2.65 2.39 -22.97
N VAL A 117 -2.86 1.94 -21.74
CA VAL A 117 -3.91 2.41 -20.84
C VAL A 117 -3.79 3.92 -20.60
N GLN A 118 -2.57 4.44 -20.48
CA GLN A 118 -2.33 5.87 -20.31
C GLN A 118 -2.60 6.71 -21.58
N GLN A 119 -2.63 6.09 -22.78
CA GLN A 119 -3.01 6.78 -24.01
C GLN A 119 -4.53 7.01 -24.11
N LEU A 120 -5.33 6.32 -23.29
CA LEU A 120 -6.79 6.47 -23.29
C LEU A 120 -7.20 7.65 -22.39
N PRO A 121 -7.72 8.77 -22.95
CA PRO A 121 -7.94 10.00 -22.18
C PRO A 121 -8.88 9.83 -20.99
N ALA A 122 -9.91 8.97 -21.13
CA ALA A 122 -10.85 8.71 -20.04
C ALA A 122 -10.19 7.95 -18.87
N ILE A 123 -9.36 6.95 -19.17
CA ILE A 123 -8.65 6.17 -18.14
C ILE A 123 -7.56 7.02 -17.49
N ARG A 124 -6.81 7.80 -18.29
CA ARG A 124 -5.80 8.72 -17.78
C ARG A 124 -6.40 9.72 -16.79
N ARG A 125 -7.51 10.39 -17.15
CA ARG A 125 -8.21 11.31 -16.22
C ARG A 125 -8.66 10.62 -14.94
N ARG A 126 -9.11 9.36 -15.04
CA ARG A 126 -9.49 8.58 -13.86
C ARG A 126 -8.27 8.29 -12.97
N ILE A 127 -7.14 7.89 -13.56
CA ILE A 127 -5.88 7.67 -12.82
C ILE A 127 -5.41 8.96 -12.14
N GLU A 128 -5.39 10.08 -12.87
CA GLU A 128 -5.03 11.40 -12.31
C GLU A 128 -5.92 11.81 -11.14
N GLY A 129 -7.23 11.50 -11.22
CA GLY A 129 -8.17 11.71 -10.12
C GLY A 129 -7.84 10.85 -8.89
N VAL A 130 -7.49 9.58 -9.08
CA VAL A 130 -7.08 8.69 -7.99
C VAL A 130 -5.73 9.13 -7.40
N ASP A 131 -4.79 9.60 -8.22
CA ASP A 131 -3.52 10.14 -7.75
C ASP A 131 -3.72 11.39 -6.91
N ARG A 132 -4.65 12.29 -7.33
CA ARG A 132 -5.06 13.45 -6.54
C ARG A 132 -5.68 13.02 -5.19
N ALA A 133 -6.59 12.04 -5.20
CA ALA A 133 -7.22 11.52 -3.99
C ALA A 133 -6.17 10.92 -3.03
N ASN A 134 -5.18 10.19 -3.53
CA ASN A 134 -4.09 9.67 -2.70
C ASN A 134 -3.26 10.80 -2.08
N ARG A 135 -2.96 11.87 -2.82
CA ARG A 135 -2.23 13.03 -2.28
C ARG A 135 -3.01 13.73 -1.18
N ILE A 136 -4.31 13.96 -1.38
CA ILE A 136 -5.17 14.58 -0.37
C ILE A 136 -5.20 13.72 0.88
N PHE A 137 -5.47 12.42 0.73
CA PHE A 137 -5.57 11.47 1.83
C PHE A 137 -4.29 11.45 2.68
N MET A 138 -3.15 11.22 2.04
CA MET A 138 -1.88 11.10 2.76
C MET A 138 -1.44 12.42 3.40
N ARG A 139 -1.65 13.56 2.72
CA ARG A 139 -1.35 14.88 3.31
C ARG A 139 -2.24 15.20 4.51
N ALA A 140 -3.53 14.88 4.44
CA ALA A 140 -4.45 15.07 5.55
C ALA A 140 -4.07 14.18 6.74
N ALA A 141 -3.72 12.93 6.49
CA ALA A 141 -3.23 12.00 7.52
C ALA A 141 -1.95 12.50 8.19
N LEU A 142 -0.97 12.94 7.40
CA LEU A 142 0.28 13.51 7.90
C LEU A 142 0.04 14.79 8.72
N ALA A 143 -0.80 15.68 8.22
CA ALA A 143 -1.14 16.94 8.92
C ALA A 143 -1.85 16.68 10.25
N TYR A 144 -2.81 15.75 10.29
CA TYR A 144 -3.51 15.37 11.50
C TYR A 144 -2.58 14.80 12.57
N ALA A 145 -1.65 13.93 12.16
CA ALA A 145 -0.73 13.26 13.07
C ALA A 145 0.50 14.12 13.44
N GLY A 146 0.74 15.24 12.78
CA GLY A 146 1.99 16.00 12.91
C GLY A 146 3.21 15.22 12.39
N ALA A 147 2.97 14.26 11.51
CA ALA A 147 3.99 13.35 10.97
C ALA A 147 4.54 13.83 9.63
N ARG A 148 5.69 13.30 9.21
CA ARG A 148 6.31 13.61 7.91
C ARG A 148 6.43 12.41 6.97
N LEU A 149 6.16 11.19 7.45
CA LEU A 149 6.25 9.95 6.71
C LEU A 149 4.94 9.16 6.82
N TYR A 150 4.42 8.73 5.69
CA TYR A 150 3.21 7.92 5.64
C TYR A 150 3.54 6.43 5.39
N VAL A 151 2.83 5.51 6.06
CA VAL A 151 2.94 4.06 5.80
C VAL A 151 1.67 3.56 5.14
N ASP A 152 1.81 2.99 3.94
CA ASP A 152 0.74 2.33 3.20
C ASP A 152 0.94 0.80 3.20
N ASN A 153 0.04 0.07 3.84
CA ASN A 153 0.09 -1.39 3.89
C ASN A 153 -0.99 -2.07 3.02
N SER A 154 -1.34 -1.45 1.91
CA SER A 154 -2.36 -2.00 0.97
C SER A 154 -1.90 -3.23 0.18
N HIS A 155 -0.77 -3.83 0.50
CA HIS A 155 -0.21 -5.09 -0.01
C HIS A 155 0.15 -5.14 -1.50
N SER A 156 -0.68 -4.57 -2.40
CA SER A 156 -0.55 -4.73 -3.85
C SER A 156 0.76 -4.12 -4.40
N PRO A 157 1.67 -4.90 -4.98
CA PRO A 157 2.89 -4.36 -5.58
C PRO A 157 2.59 -3.47 -6.79
N TYR A 158 1.45 -3.66 -7.45
CA TYR A 158 1.02 -2.83 -8.57
C TYR A 158 0.63 -1.42 -8.12
N ARG A 159 -0.04 -1.30 -6.96
CA ARG A 159 -0.31 0.00 -6.34
C ARG A 159 1.00 0.72 -5.98
N CYS A 160 1.96 0.02 -5.39
CA CYS A 160 3.29 0.55 -5.11
C CYS A 160 3.93 1.16 -6.36
N ARG A 161 3.98 0.40 -7.46
CA ARG A 161 4.50 0.85 -8.75
C ARG A 161 3.76 2.07 -9.31
N ARG A 162 2.45 2.15 -9.12
CA ARG A 162 1.66 3.30 -9.58
C ARG A 162 1.96 4.55 -8.77
N LEU A 163 1.97 4.46 -7.46
CA LEU A 163 2.35 5.59 -6.61
C LEU A 163 3.75 6.11 -6.94
N ALA A 164 4.72 5.21 -7.15
CA ALA A 164 6.08 5.59 -7.55
C ALA A 164 6.15 6.33 -8.90
N ARG A 165 5.17 6.10 -9.80
CA ARG A 165 5.10 6.74 -11.12
C ARG A 165 4.17 7.96 -11.19
N ALA A 166 3.31 8.13 -10.21
CA ALA A 166 2.26 9.16 -10.23
C ALA A 166 2.81 10.58 -10.06
N GLY A 167 4.07 10.73 -9.63
CA GLY A 167 4.63 12.02 -9.23
C GLY A 167 4.02 12.57 -7.92
N GLY A 168 4.82 13.30 -7.17
CA GLY A 168 4.43 13.85 -5.88
C GLY A 168 4.47 12.85 -4.72
N PHE A 169 5.03 11.65 -4.94
CA PHE A 169 5.31 10.65 -3.91
C PHE A 169 6.76 10.18 -4.00
N GLN A 170 7.44 10.13 -2.86
CA GLN A 170 8.71 9.46 -2.69
C GLN A 170 8.46 8.11 -2.02
N VAL A 171 8.44 7.03 -2.80
CA VAL A 171 8.02 5.71 -2.32
C VAL A 171 9.22 4.87 -1.92
N TYR A 172 9.19 4.32 -0.71
CA TYR A 172 10.16 3.38 -0.16
C TYR A 172 9.50 1.99 -0.05
N PRO A 173 9.64 1.09 -1.04
CA PRO A 173 9.02 -0.22 -0.99
C PRO A 173 9.72 -1.15 -0.02
N VAL A 174 8.90 -1.81 0.79
CA VAL A 174 9.31 -2.87 1.72
C VAL A 174 8.62 -4.15 1.30
N HIS A 175 9.40 -5.18 1.02
CA HIS A 175 8.89 -6.53 0.79
C HIS A 175 8.90 -7.30 2.10
N LEU A 176 7.73 -7.45 2.73
CA LEU A 176 7.58 -8.23 3.95
C LEU A 176 7.29 -9.70 3.61
N VAL A 177 8.17 -10.58 4.05
CA VAL A 177 8.09 -12.04 3.82
C VAL A 177 7.88 -12.75 5.15
N LYS A 178 7.00 -13.74 5.17
CA LYS A 178 6.80 -14.66 6.31
C LYS A 178 6.96 -16.10 5.83
N ASP A 179 7.41 -16.98 6.72
CA ASP A 179 7.50 -18.43 6.45
C ASP A 179 6.19 -18.94 5.82
N PRO A 180 6.27 -19.57 4.65
CA PRO A 180 5.09 -20.05 3.93
C PRO A 180 4.21 -20.99 4.74
N ARG A 181 4.79 -21.79 5.64
CA ARG A 181 4.03 -22.72 6.52
C ARG A 181 3.06 -21.95 7.41
N GLY A 182 3.53 -20.85 8.02
CA GLY A 182 2.70 -19.99 8.86
C GLY A 182 1.62 -19.23 8.07
N VAL A 183 1.93 -18.81 6.84
CA VAL A 183 0.94 -18.16 5.96
C VAL A 183 -0.12 -19.15 5.50
N VAL A 184 0.28 -20.35 5.08
CA VAL A 184 -0.63 -21.42 4.63
C VAL A 184 -1.57 -21.83 5.76
N LEU A 185 -1.06 -22.05 6.98
CA LEU A 185 -1.87 -22.37 8.14
C LEU A 185 -2.92 -21.28 8.39
N SER A 186 -2.50 -20.03 8.48
CA SER A 186 -3.42 -18.90 8.70
C SER A 186 -4.48 -18.78 7.60
N ALA A 187 -4.12 -19.03 6.34
CA ALA A 187 -5.07 -18.97 5.22
C ALA A 187 -6.07 -20.14 5.24
N THR A 188 -5.64 -21.35 5.66
CA THR A 188 -6.54 -22.49 5.82
C THR A 188 -7.54 -22.27 6.95
N GLU A 189 -7.12 -21.71 8.06
CA GLU A 189 -7.99 -21.40 9.22
C GLU A 189 -8.97 -20.26 8.93
N ALA A 190 -8.47 -19.15 8.37
CA ALA A 190 -9.30 -17.95 8.18
C ALA A 190 -10.22 -18.01 6.98
N TYR A 191 -9.81 -18.67 5.88
CA TYR A 191 -10.55 -18.68 4.61
C TYR A 191 -11.05 -20.05 4.18
N GLY A 192 -10.70 -21.12 4.92
CA GLY A 192 -11.01 -22.49 4.52
C GLY A 192 -10.29 -22.95 3.24
N TRP A 193 -9.18 -22.34 2.88
CA TRP A 193 -8.43 -22.71 1.68
C TRP A 193 -7.75 -24.06 1.86
N SER A 194 -7.66 -24.86 0.79
CA SER A 194 -6.81 -26.04 0.83
C SER A 194 -5.33 -25.66 0.93
N VAL A 195 -4.53 -26.50 1.58
CA VAL A 195 -3.06 -26.30 1.72
C VAL A 195 -2.40 -26.05 0.36
N GLY A 196 -2.73 -26.85 -0.66
CA GLY A 196 -2.18 -26.70 -2.01
C GLY A 196 -2.54 -25.38 -2.67
N TYR A 197 -3.78 -24.91 -2.49
CA TYR A 197 -4.20 -23.59 -3.00
C TYR A 197 -3.48 -22.47 -2.27
N ALA A 198 -3.45 -22.51 -0.95
CA ALA A 198 -2.80 -21.48 -0.13
C ALA A 198 -1.29 -21.36 -0.44
N ALA A 199 -0.59 -22.49 -0.56
CA ALA A 199 0.82 -22.51 -0.94
C ALA A 199 1.07 -21.95 -2.35
N THR A 200 0.25 -22.35 -3.32
CA THR A 200 0.35 -21.84 -4.69
C THR A 200 0.04 -20.33 -4.75
N HIS A 201 -0.95 -19.89 -3.99
CA HIS A 201 -1.29 -18.47 -3.89
C HIS A 201 -0.12 -17.67 -3.32
N TRP A 202 0.47 -18.13 -2.21
CA TRP A 202 1.63 -17.49 -1.59
C TRP A 202 2.80 -17.37 -2.59
N MET A 203 3.18 -18.47 -3.26
CA MET A 203 4.27 -18.47 -4.25
C MET A 203 4.01 -17.45 -5.38
N ARG A 204 2.77 -17.38 -5.88
CA ARG A 204 2.39 -16.42 -6.94
C ARG A 204 2.52 -14.99 -6.48
N VAL A 205 2.03 -14.67 -5.28
CA VAL A 205 2.10 -13.31 -4.73
C VAL A 205 3.55 -12.90 -4.51
N GLN A 206 4.39 -13.78 -3.94
CA GLN A 206 5.82 -13.50 -3.75
C GLN A 206 6.54 -13.25 -5.08
N ALA A 207 6.31 -14.09 -6.08
CA ALA A 207 6.87 -13.91 -7.42
C ALA A 207 6.41 -12.59 -8.07
N GLN A 208 5.15 -12.18 -7.86
CA GLN A 208 4.64 -10.90 -8.34
C GLN A 208 5.31 -9.72 -7.65
N ILE A 209 5.45 -9.76 -6.32
CA ILE A 209 6.10 -8.71 -5.54
C ILE A 209 7.53 -8.50 -6.06
N VAL A 210 8.33 -9.56 -6.09
CA VAL A 210 9.72 -9.49 -6.57
C VAL A 210 9.79 -8.90 -7.99
N ARG A 211 8.99 -9.42 -8.92
CA ARG A 211 8.97 -8.96 -10.31
C ARG A 211 8.59 -7.48 -10.44
N VAL A 212 7.55 -7.04 -9.73
CA VAL A 212 7.04 -5.67 -9.84
C VAL A 212 7.99 -4.69 -9.17
N LEU A 213 8.53 -5.01 -8.00
CA LEU A 213 9.47 -4.14 -7.29
C LEU A 213 10.78 -3.98 -8.06
N GLN A 214 11.37 -5.06 -8.60
CA GLN A 214 12.54 -4.98 -9.46
C GLN A 214 12.31 -4.08 -10.69
N GLY A 215 11.13 -4.19 -11.31
CA GLY A 215 10.74 -3.32 -12.43
C GLY A 215 10.48 -1.87 -12.02
N THR A 216 10.13 -1.61 -10.78
CA THR A 216 9.91 -0.23 -10.26
C THR A 216 11.24 0.51 -10.09
N GLN A 217 12.29 -0.18 -9.69
CA GLN A 217 13.65 0.38 -9.56
C GLN A 217 14.24 0.84 -10.89
N SER A 218 13.98 0.14 -11.98
CA SER A 218 14.49 0.47 -13.31
C SER A 218 13.96 1.79 -13.88
N GLY A 219 12.91 2.36 -13.27
CA GLY A 219 12.33 3.66 -13.67
C GLY A 219 12.67 4.81 -12.71
N ALA A 220 13.36 4.54 -11.61
CA ALA A 220 13.81 5.56 -10.67
C ALA A 220 15.08 6.23 -11.21
N SER A 221 15.25 7.53 -10.95
CA SER A 221 16.47 8.28 -11.34
C SER A 221 17.72 7.58 -10.80
N PRO A 222 18.82 7.52 -11.59
CA PRO A 222 20.09 6.99 -11.13
C PRO A 222 20.54 7.77 -9.89
N GLY A 223 20.62 7.09 -8.74
CA GLY A 223 21.01 7.72 -7.47
C GLY A 223 19.97 7.62 -6.35
N SER A 224 18.71 7.30 -6.62
CA SER A 224 17.80 6.87 -5.57
C SER A 224 18.27 5.49 -5.12
N GLY A 225 18.86 5.40 -3.93
CA GLY A 225 19.42 4.18 -3.34
C GLY A 225 18.37 3.14 -2.97
N TYR A 226 17.53 2.85 -3.92
CA TYR A 226 16.43 1.91 -3.84
C TYR A 226 16.97 0.49 -3.89
N ARG A 227 17.45 0.00 -2.76
CA ARG A 227 17.61 -1.43 -2.55
C ARG A 227 16.30 -1.98 -2.04
N ASP A 228 15.84 -3.09 -2.60
CA ASP A 228 14.70 -3.83 -2.08
C ASP A 228 14.91 -4.08 -0.59
N LEU A 229 14.13 -3.38 0.24
CA LEU A 229 14.09 -3.65 1.66
C LEU A 229 13.25 -4.92 1.84
N VAL A 230 13.93 -6.05 1.91
CA VAL A 230 13.30 -7.33 2.24
C VAL A 230 13.36 -7.50 3.74
N LEU A 231 12.20 -7.65 4.37
CA LEU A 231 12.06 -7.83 5.80
C LEU A 231 11.38 -9.17 6.10
N SER A 232 11.95 -9.95 7.01
CA SER A 232 11.34 -11.19 7.52
C SER A 232 10.41 -10.87 8.67
N TYR A 233 9.21 -11.46 8.64
CA TYR A 233 8.25 -11.40 9.75
C TYR A 233 8.84 -11.97 11.04
N GLU A 234 9.62 -13.05 10.95
CA GLU A 234 10.25 -13.69 12.08
C GLU A 234 11.28 -12.76 12.74
N ALA A 235 12.12 -12.09 11.94
CA ALA A 235 13.05 -11.07 12.45
C ALA A 235 12.32 -9.90 13.11
N LEU A 236 11.16 -9.50 12.54
CA LEU A 236 10.31 -8.46 13.11
C LEU A 236 9.74 -8.86 14.49
N CYS A 237 9.40 -10.14 14.68
CA CYS A 237 8.93 -10.65 15.97
C CYS A 237 10.05 -10.78 17.01
N ASP A 238 11.23 -11.23 16.58
CA ASP A 238 12.35 -11.49 17.47
C ASP A 238 13.06 -10.20 17.91
N ARG A 239 13.28 -9.27 16.98
CA ARG A 239 14.04 -8.03 17.18
C ARG A 239 13.42 -6.87 16.42
N PRO A 240 12.27 -6.34 16.89
CA PRO A 240 11.46 -5.37 16.13
C PRO A 240 12.20 -4.05 15.83
N VAL A 241 12.98 -3.54 16.76
CA VAL A 241 13.75 -2.29 16.58
C VAL A 241 14.82 -2.47 15.51
N GLU A 242 15.66 -3.50 15.62
CA GLU A 242 16.71 -3.79 14.65
C GLU A 242 16.15 -4.11 13.27
N ALA A 243 15.04 -4.83 13.21
CA ALA A 243 14.40 -5.20 11.96
C ALA A 243 13.78 -4.00 11.21
N THR A 244 13.28 -2.99 11.94
CA THR A 244 12.68 -1.79 11.35
C THR A 244 13.69 -0.68 11.03
N GLU A 245 14.88 -0.71 11.62
CA GLU A 245 15.91 0.31 11.44
C GLU A 245 16.30 0.56 9.97
N PRO A 246 16.55 -0.46 9.12
CA PRO A 246 16.85 -0.24 7.71
C PRO A 246 15.73 0.46 6.94
N VAL A 247 14.47 0.20 7.33
CA VAL A 247 13.29 0.81 6.71
C VAL A 247 13.19 2.29 7.06
N LEU A 248 13.36 2.63 8.33
CA LEU A 248 13.33 4.00 8.82
C LEU A 248 14.52 4.80 8.29
N SER A 249 15.71 4.22 8.34
CA SER A 249 16.95 4.83 7.82
C SER A 249 16.85 5.15 6.32
N ALA A 250 16.28 4.26 5.51
CA ALA A 250 16.06 4.51 4.08
C ALA A 250 15.14 5.71 3.83
N ALA A 251 14.20 5.97 4.75
CA ALA A 251 13.31 7.12 4.71
C ALA A 251 13.87 8.37 5.45
N GLY A 252 15.12 8.31 5.90
CA GLY A 252 15.80 9.41 6.60
C GLY A 252 15.30 9.65 8.02
N LEU A 253 14.78 8.60 8.68
CA LEU A 253 14.35 8.62 10.07
C LEU A 253 15.35 7.92 10.99
N SER A 254 15.34 8.30 12.28
CA SER A 254 16.05 7.58 13.35
C SER A 254 15.39 6.21 13.61
N PRO A 255 16.08 5.27 14.27
CA PRO A 255 15.46 4.04 14.77
C PRO A 255 14.26 4.31 15.68
N LEU A 256 13.41 3.30 15.86
CA LEU A 256 12.29 3.41 16.82
C LEU A 256 12.82 3.80 18.21
N PRO A 257 12.13 4.74 18.89
CA PRO A 257 12.45 5.02 20.28
C PRO A 257 12.18 3.76 21.12
N LEU A 258 13.13 3.41 21.99
CA LEU A 258 13.00 2.31 22.96
C LEU A 258 12.05 2.69 24.09
#